data_52271a6995a7838b971bbd7fec8d6d31
#
_entry.id   52271a6995a7838b971bbd7fec8d6d31
#
_cell.length_a   1.000
_cell.length_b   1.000
_cell.length_c   1.000
_cell.angle_alpha   90.00
_cell.angle_beta   90.00
_cell.angle_gamma   90.00
#
_symmetry.space_group_name_H-M   'P 1'
#
loop_
_entity.id
_entity.type
_entity.pdbx_description
1 polymer ?
#
loop_
_entity_poly.entity_id
_entity_poly.type
_entity_poly.pdbx_seq_one_letter_code
_entity_poly.pdbx_strand_id
1 'polypeptide(L)'
;MKNAVITDAVRHRCPGRERGSILIFALTVLFFFSGMAVFLKTMLDSQVFIESRDAEYAVEADLLLASGFDAYGMIFTEAFQNNTSLSDPATKKAADALNSIGKVAVKNFGSSSSSSVPLGVFYTNKKDLSEKDVVITQDGMGWRIKTKNDLTWHLELADGTKLTRKAPVNLYIHQPAACL
;
A
#
# COMPACT_ATOMS: atom_id res chain seq x y z
N MET A 1 96.56 -30.65 -19.89
CA MET A 1 95.62 -29.65 -20.25
C MET A 1 94.42 -30.40 -20.83
N LYS A 2 93.25 -30.47 -20.07
CA LYS A 2 92.06 -31.18 -20.45
C LYS A 2 90.96 -30.13 -20.70
N ASN A 3 90.57 -29.98 -21.92
CA ASN A 3 89.44 -29.12 -22.29
C ASN A 3 88.13 -29.82 -21.97
N ALA A 4 87.38 -29.25 -21.08
CA ALA A 4 86.02 -29.67 -20.80
C ALA A 4 85.05 -28.98 -21.81
N VAL A 5 84.43 -29.75 -22.67
CA VAL A 5 83.37 -29.31 -23.56
C VAL A 5 82.07 -29.31 -22.76
N ILE A 6 81.56 -28.11 -22.50
CA ILE A 6 80.18 -27.92 -21.92
C ILE A 6 79.18 -28.02 -23.08
N THR A 7 78.49 -29.12 -23.11
CA THR A 7 77.30 -29.30 -24.02
C THR A 7 76.11 -28.64 -23.41
N ASP A 8 75.73 -27.50 -23.94
CA ASP A 8 74.50 -26.77 -23.63
C ASP A 8 73.28 -27.58 -24.19
N ALA A 9 72.60 -28.25 -23.32
CA ALA A 9 71.35 -28.94 -23.62
C ALA A 9 70.24 -27.91 -23.76
N VAL A 10 70.03 -27.40 -24.95
CA VAL A 10 68.89 -26.57 -25.30
C VAL A 10 67.61 -27.43 -25.10
N ARG A 11 66.91 -27.27 -23.98
CA ARG A 11 65.59 -27.85 -23.76
C ARG A 11 64.61 -27.15 -24.71
N HIS A 12 64.31 -27.78 -25.83
CA HIS A 12 63.13 -27.41 -26.66
C HIS A 12 61.86 -27.57 -25.83
N ARG A 13 61.36 -26.48 -25.26
CA ARG A 13 59.99 -26.42 -24.71
C ARG A 13 59.04 -26.52 -25.89
N CYS A 14 58.28 -27.61 -25.97
CA CYS A 14 57.24 -27.80 -26.93
C CYS A 14 56.14 -26.71 -26.69
N PRO A 15 55.91 -25.78 -27.61
CA PRO A 15 54.99 -24.68 -27.42
C PRO A 15 53.49 -25.07 -27.51
N GLY A 16 53.23 -26.37 -27.77
CA GLY A 16 51.87 -26.86 -27.98
C GLY A 16 51.05 -27.11 -26.67
N ARG A 17 51.72 -27.30 -25.56
CA ARG A 17 51.08 -27.68 -24.29
C ARG A 17 50.46 -26.49 -23.54
N GLU A 18 50.98 -25.30 -23.76
CA GLU A 18 50.49 -24.08 -23.09
C GLU A 18 49.24 -23.52 -23.72
N ARG A 19 49.03 -23.71 -25.06
CA ARG A 19 47.85 -23.21 -25.76
C ARG A 19 46.56 -23.91 -25.36
N GLY A 20 46.61 -25.21 -25.07
CA GLY A 20 45.45 -25.95 -24.57
C GLY A 20 45.00 -25.55 -23.19
N SER A 21 45.92 -25.24 -22.29
CA SER A 21 45.63 -24.78 -20.90
C SER A 21 44.96 -23.40 -20.88
N ILE A 22 45.37 -22.48 -21.75
CA ILE A 22 44.76 -21.14 -21.86
C ILE A 22 43.35 -21.23 -22.39
N LEU A 23 43.08 -22.10 -23.36
CA LEU A 23 41.74 -22.29 -23.92
C LEU A 23 40.79 -22.85 -22.85
N ILE A 24 41.20 -23.85 -22.08
CA ILE A 24 40.40 -24.45 -20.99
C ILE A 24 40.13 -23.39 -19.93
N PHE A 25 41.13 -22.61 -19.54
CA PHE A 25 40.95 -21.53 -18.58
C PHE A 25 39.95 -20.47 -19.08
N ALA A 26 40.08 -20.01 -20.33
CA ALA A 26 39.17 -19.03 -20.92
C ALA A 26 37.74 -19.57 -20.97
N LEU A 27 37.55 -20.83 -21.33
CA LEU A 27 36.23 -21.48 -21.37
C LEU A 27 35.62 -21.58 -19.97
N THR A 28 36.39 -21.94 -18.96
CA THR A 28 35.95 -22.01 -17.56
C THR A 28 35.51 -20.65 -17.05
N VAL A 29 36.28 -19.60 -17.32
CA VAL A 29 35.95 -18.22 -16.97
C VAL A 29 34.66 -17.77 -17.65
N LEU A 30 34.51 -18.07 -18.94
CA LEU A 30 33.32 -17.73 -19.70
C LEU A 30 32.06 -18.41 -19.15
N PHE A 31 32.14 -19.71 -18.81
CA PHE A 31 31.04 -20.44 -18.16
C PHE A 31 30.69 -19.86 -16.79
N PHE A 32 31.70 -19.47 -15.98
CA PHE A 32 31.48 -18.88 -14.69
C PHE A 32 30.74 -17.54 -14.80
N PHE A 33 31.18 -16.65 -15.69
CA PHE A 33 30.52 -15.35 -15.90
C PHE A 33 29.13 -15.50 -16.50
N SER A 34 28.93 -16.45 -17.41
CA SER A 34 27.61 -16.75 -17.97
C SER A 34 26.65 -17.25 -16.91
N GLY A 35 27.09 -18.18 -16.05
CA GLY A 35 26.28 -18.66 -14.94
C GLY A 35 25.94 -17.55 -13.92
N MET A 36 26.90 -16.69 -13.62
CA MET A 36 26.70 -15.55 -12.74
C MET A 36 25.71 -14.52 -13.33
N ALA A 37 25.78 -14.26 -14.64
CA ALA A 37 24.84 -13.38 -15.32
C ALA A 37 23.40 -13.92 -15.28
N VAL A 38 23.20 -15.22 -15.52
CA VAL A 38 21.88 -15.87 -15.41
C VAL A 38 21.37 -15.80 -13.98
N PHE A 39 22.23 -16.07 -12.98
CA PHE A 39 21.85 -16.00 -11.58
C PHE A 39 21.42 -14.58 -11.16
N LEU A 40 22.19 -13.55 -11.56
CA LEU A 40 21.84 -12.16 -11.29
C LEU A 40 20.52 -11.76 -11.97
N LYS A 41 20.32 -12.20 -13.21
CA LYS A 41 19.06 -11.94 -13.91
C LYS A 41 17.86 -12.55 -13.16
N THR A 42 17.95 -13.81 -12.75
CA THR A 42 16.84 -14.46 -12.01
C THR A 42 16.58 -13.80 -10.66
N MET A 43 17.62 -13.34 -9.97
CA MET A 43 17.48 -12.58 -8.72
C MET A 43 16.77 -11.24 -8.95
N LEU A 44 17.16 -10.48 -9.97
CA LEU A 44 16.53 -9.21 -10.32
C LEU A 44 15.07 -9.39 -10.75
N ASP A 45 14.78 -10.38 -11.59
CA ASP A 45 13.42 -10.68 -12.03
C ASP A 45 12.52 -11.04 -10.84
N SER A 46 13.04 -11.79 -9.86
CA SER A 46 12.27 -12.13 -8.66
C SER A 46 12.01 -10.93 -7.74
N GLN A 47 12.98 -10.02 -7.60
CA GLN A 47 12.79 -8.79 -6.81
C GLN A 47 11.77 -7.86 -7.45
N VAL A 48 11.87 -7.62 -8.76
CA VAL A 48 10.90 -6.81 -9.50
C VAL A 48 9.48 -7.40 -9.39
N PHE A 49 9.36 -8.72 -9.45
CA PHE A 49 8.06 -9.37 -9.30
C PHE A 49 7.47 -9.19 -7.89
N ILE A 50 8.29 -9.30 -6.84
CA ILE A 50 7.86 -9.08 -5.46
C ILE A 50 7.44 -7.63 -5.26
N GLU A 51 8.27 -6.66 -5.69
CA GLU A 51 7.97 -5.23 -5.57
C GLU A 51 6.69 -4.84 -6.34
N SER A 52 6.46 -5.41 -7.52
CA SER A 52 5.24 -5.13 -8.29
C SER A 52 3.99 -5.67 -7.59
N ARG A 53 4.05 -6.84 -6.98
CA ARG A 53 2.93 -7.40 -6.21
C ARG A 53 2.66 -6.59 -4.95
N ASP A 54 3.69 -6.17 -4.23
CA ASP A 54 3.54 -5.37 -3.02
C ASP A 54 2.92 -4.00 -3.37
N ALA A 55 3.30 -3.40 -4.51
CA ALA A 55 2.68 -2.17 -5.00
C ALA A 55 1.20 -2.38 -5.39
N GLU A 56 0.86 -3.49 -6.03
CA GLU A 56 -0.53 -3.83 -6.39
C GLU A 56 -1.40 -4.02 -5.13
N TYR A 57 -0.91 -4.76 -4.14
CA TYR A 57 -1.62 -4.92 -2.87
C TYR A 57 -1.78 -3.61 -2.10
N ALA A 58 -0.79 -2.73 -2.14
CA ALA A 58 -0.89 -1.43 -1.50
C ALA A 58 -1.96 -0.55 -2.16
N VAL A 59 -2.05 -0.53 -3.48
CA VAL A 59 -3.08 0.19 -4.22
C VAL A 59 -4.46 -0.39 -3.96
N GLU A 60 -4.59 -1.71 -3.95
CA GLU A 60 -5.85 -2.38 -3.64
C GLU A 60 -6.32 -2.06 -2.21
N ALA A 61 -5.42 -2.12 -1.23
CA ALA A 61 -5.71 -1.76 0.15
C ALA A 61 -6.15 -0.29 0.30
N ASP A 62 -5.52 0.63 -0.43
CA ASP A 62 -5.90 2.04 -0.41
C ASP A 62 -7.29 2.26 -1.05
N LEU A 63 -7.62 1.58 -2.13
CA LEU A 63 -8.95 1.64 -2.76
C LEU A 63 -10.04 1.08 -1.84
N LEU A 64 -9.76 -0.03 -1.16
CA LEU A 64 -10.68 -0.63 -0.20
C LEU A 64 -10.92 0.30 0.99
N LEU A 65 -9.88 0.92 1.53
CA LEU A 65 -10.01 1.91 2.59
C LEU A 65 -10.77 3.14 2.13
N ALA A 66 -10.53 3.63 0.91
CA ALA A 66 -11.28 4.75 0.34
C ALA A 66 -12.79 4.43 0.27
N SER A 67 -13.16 3.23 -0.20
CA SER A 67 -14.57 2.81 -0.22
C SER A 67 -15.19 2.73 1.18
N GLY A 68 -14.40 2.37 2.20
CA GLY A 68 -14.80 2.42 3.60
C GLY A 68 -15.07 3.84 4.09
N PHE A 69 -14.21 4.80 3.74
CA PHE A 69 -14.40 6.21 4.06
C PHE A 69 -15.63 6.78 3.37
N ASP A 70 -15.89 6.43 2.12
CA ASP A 70 -17.06 6.89 1.38
C ASP A 70 -18.37 6.37 2.02
N ALA A 71 -18.42 5.08 2.35
CA ALA A 71 -19.55 4.48 3.03
C ALA A 71 -19.79 5.11 4.41
N TYR A 72 -18.70 5.37 5.17
CA TYR A 72 -18.79 6.06 6.45
C TYR A 72 -19.29 7.49 6.28
N GLY A 73 -18.82 8.22 5.27
CA GLY A 73 -19.23 9.58 4.94
C GLY A 73 -20.71 9.69 4.61
N MET A 74 -21.28 8.72 3.90
CA MET A 74 -22.71 8.65 3.60
C MET A 74 -23.54 8.54 4.88
N ILE A 75 -23.20 7.59 5.75
CA ILE A 75 -23.92 7.37 7.02
C ILE A 75 -23.75 8.59 7.95
N PHE A 76 -22.56 9.19 7.96
CA PHE A 76 -22.31 10.41 8.73
C PHE A 76 -23.20 11.56 8.25
N THR A 77 -23.34 11.75 6.94
CA THR A 77 -24.17 12.81 6.39
C THR A 77 -25.62 12.63 6.81
N GLU A 78 -26.13 11.42 6.76
CA GLU A 78 -27.47 11.08 7.22
C GLU A 78 -27.63 11.31 8.74
N ALA A 79 -26.68 10.83 9.54
CA ALA A 79 -26.70 11.02 11.00
C ALA A 79 -26.61 12.50 11.39
N PHE A 80 -25.82 13.29 10.70
CA PHE A 80 -25.67 14.73 10.93
C PHE A 80 -26.93 15.49 10.56
N GLN A 81 -27.58 15.16 9.45
CA GLN A 81 -28.82 15.80 9.03
C GLN A 81 -30.00 15.42 9.92
N ASN A 82 -30.07 14.19 10.38
CA ASN A 82 -31.15 13.71 11.26
C ASN A 82 -31.02 14.23 12.72
N ASN A 83 -29.83 14.69 13.13
CA ASN A 83 -29.59 15.22 14.47
C ASN A 83 -30.06 16.69 14.55
N THR A 84 -31.37 16.91 14.49
CA THR A 84 -32.04 18.19 14.29
C THR A 84 -32.31 19.00 15.56
N SER A 85 -31.64 18.76 16.66
CA SER A 85 -31.72 19.67 17.80
C SER A 85 -31.22 21.05 17.39
N LEU A 86 -32.15 21.98 17.12
CA LEU A 86 -31.88 23.34 16.63
C LEU A 86 -31.05 24.17 17.62
N SER A 87 -31.02 23.80 18.90
CA SER A 87 -30.35 24.51 19.98
C SER A 87 -28.88 24.17 20.16
N ASP A 88 -28.40 23.04 19.62
CA ASP A 88 -27.02 22.59 19.83
C ASP A 88 -26.08 23.18 18.78
N PRO A 89 -24.84 23.56 19.17
CA PRO A 89 -23.83 24.02 18.24
C PRO A 89 -23.48 22.94 17.21
N ALA A 90 -23.21 23.34 15.97
CA ALA A 90 -22.91 22.41 14.87
C ALA A 90 -21.75 21.47 15.18
N THR A 91 -20.75 21.92 15.95
CA THR A 91 -19.62 21.11 16.42
C THR A 91 -20.04 19.96 17.31
N LYS A 92 -21.01 20.22 18.22
CA LYS A 92 -21.57 19.18 19.08
C LYS A 92 -22.36 18.17 18.27
N LYS A 93 -23.22 18.61 17.35
CA LYS A 93 -23.96 17.75 16.43
C LYS A 93 -23.04 16.83 15.62
N ALA A 94 -21.93 17.38 15.13
CA ALA A 94 -20.96 16.61 14.39
C ALA A 94 -20.23 15.57 15.26
N ALA A 95 -19.87 15.93 16.49
CA ALA A 95 -19.27 15.01 17.44
C ALA A 95 -20.23 13.87 17.80
N ASP A 96 -21.49 14.20 18.08
CA ASP A 96 -22.53 13.21 18.42
C ASP A 96 -22.82 12.29 17.21
N ALA A 97 -22.88 12.83 16.00
CA ALA A 97 -23.03 12.03 14.78
C ALA A 97 -21.86 11.07 14.58
N LEU A 98 -20.61 11.54 14.77
CA LEU A 98 -19.42 10.68 14.68
C LEU A 98 -19.42 9.58 15.73
N ASN A 99 -19.86 9.88 16.95
CA ASN A 99 -19.93 8.91 18.05
C ASN A 99 -21.07 7.90 17.88
N SER A 100 -22.15 8.29 17.20
CA SER A 100 -23.31 7.40 16.95
C SER A 100 -23.02 6.33 15.89
N ILE A 101 -22.06 6.59 14.99
CA ILE A 101 -21.72 5.65 13.92
C ILE A 101 -20.84 4.52 14.49
N GLY A 102 -21.36 3.33 14.43
CA GLY A 102 -20.65 2.12 14.83
C GLY A 102 -19.86 1.51 13.67
N LYS A 103 -20.07 0.21 13.48
CA LYS A 103 -19.47 -0.54 12.35
C LYS A 103 -20.29 -0.34 11.09
N VAL A 104 -19.63 0.01 10.00
CA VAL A 104 -20.22 0.25 8.69
C VAL A 104 -19.89 -0.90 7.75
N ALA A 105 -20.90 -1.53 7.16
CA ALA A 105 -20.70 -2.57 6.16
C ALA A 105 -20.29 -1.94 4.82
N VAL A 106 -19.13 -2.33 4.31
CA VAL A 106 -18.64 -1.93 2.99
C VAL A 106 -19.13 -2.94 1.97
N LYS A 107 -19.85 -2.48 0.96
CA LYS A 107 -20.37 -3.31 -0.13
C LYS A 107 -19.52 -3.14 -1.37
N ASN A 108 -19.39 -4.20 -2.16
CA ASN A 108 -18.73 -4.11 -3.45
C ASN A 108 -19.66 -3.43 -4.47
N PHE A 109 -19.31 -2.24 -4.94
CA PHE A 109 -20.10 -1.45 -5.88
C PHE A 109 -20.11 -2.00 -7.32
N GLY A 110 -19.44 -3.12 -7.61
CA GLY A 110 -19.34 -3.69 -8.96
C GLY A 110 -20.22 -4.91 -9.22
N SER A 111 -20.94 -5.43 -8.22
CA SER A 111 -21.74 -6.64 -8.37
C SER A 111 -23.20 -6.30 -8.62
N SER A 112 -23.66 -6.51 -9.85
CA SER A 112 -25.08 -6.38 -10.24
C SER A 112 -25.99 -7.48 -9.68
N SER A 113 -25.47 -8.38 -8.86
CA SER A 113 -26.26 -9.43 -8.21
C SER A 113 -26.83 -8.94 -6.87
N SER A 114 -28.10 -9.16 -6.67
CA SER A 114 -28.89 -8.79 -5.48
C SER A 114 -28.42 -9.44 -4.15
N SER A 115 -27.44 -10.33 -4.20
CA SER A 115 -26.74 -10.90 -3.03
C SER A 115 -25.38 -10.23 -2.85
N SER A 116 -25.35 -8.97 -2.44
CA SER A 116 -24.11 -8.28 -2.11
C SER A 116 -23.54 -8.84 -0.81
N VAL A 117 -22.64 -9.82 -0.93
CA VAL A 117 -21.80 -10.22 0.19
C VAL A 117 -21.02 -8.96 0.64
N PRO A 118 -21.09 -8.57 1.91
CA PRO A 118 -20.32 -7.42 2.38
C PRO A 118 -18.83 -7.70 2.16
N LEU A 119 -18.14 -6.77 1.54
CA LEU A 119 -16.70 -6.86 1.31
C LEU A 119 -15.95 -6.88 2.64
N GLY A 120 -16.47 -6.15 3.63
CA GLY A 120 -15.90 -6.04 4.96
C GLY A 120 -16.67 -5.08 5.85
N VAL A 121 -16.10 -4.81 7.01
CA VAL A 121 -16.67 -3.92 8.02
C VAL A 121 -15.67 -2.81 8.33
N PHE A 122 -16.08 -1.57 8.12
CA PHE A 122 -15.27 -0.38 8.38
C PHE A 122 -15.70 0.28 9.69
N TYR A 123 -14.75 0.64 10.54
CA TYR A 123 -15.02 1.25 11.83
C TYR A 123 -13.82 1.98 12.41
N THR A 124 -14.08 2.82 13.41
CA THR A 124 -13.04 3.41 14.27
C THR A 124 -13.23 3.00 15.71
N ASN A 125 -12.14 2.77 16.41
CA ASN A 125 -12.17 2.40 17.83
C ASN A 125 -12.37 3.60 18.76
N LYS A 126 -12.19 4.83 18.25
CA LYS A 126 -12.35 6.02 19.07
C LYS A 126 -13.84 6.36 19.19
N LYS A 127 -14.41 6.07 20.35
CA LYS A 127 -15.68 6.59 20.82
C LYS A 127 -15.39 7.77 21.75
N ASP A 128 -16.33 8.67 21.93
CA ASP A 128 -16.26 9.83 22.85
C ASP A 128 -15.49 11.03 22.32
N LEU A 129 -15.72 11.37 21.06
CA LEU A 129 -15.32 12.67 20.52
C LEU A 129 -16.16 13.77 21.21
N SER A 130 -15.49 14.80 21.73
CA SER A 130 -16.14 16.00 22.23
C SER A 130 -16.26 17.06 21.13
N GLU A 131 -17.11 18.06 21.36
CA GLU A 131 -17.22 19.22 20.44
C GLU A 131 -15.88 19.95 20.22
N LYS A 132 -14.95 19.86 21.20
CA LYS A 132 -13.61 20.46 21.10
C LYS A 132 -12.69 19.73 20.14
N ASP A 133 -12.99 18.45 19.83
CA ASP A 133 -12.20 17.62 18.94
C ASP A 133 -12.59 17.80 17.46
N VAL A 134 -13.71 18.49 17.21
CA VAL A 134 -14.25 18.70 15.89
C VAL A 134 -14.14 20.17 15.48
N VAL A 135 -13.75 20.42 14.25
CA VAL A 135 -13.70 21.74 13.63
C VAL A 135 -14.63 21.73 12.41
N ILE A 136 -15.51 22.70 12.34
CA ILE A 136 -16.39 22.91 11.19
C ILE A 136 -16.02 24.24 10.54
N THR A 137 -15.79 24.20 9.23
CA THR A 137 -15.53 25.39 8.42
C THR A 137 -16.53 25.43 7.29
N GLN A 138 -17.06 26.62 7.01
CA GLN A 138 -17.86 26.84 5.82
C GLN A 138 -16.93 26.86 4.61
N ASP A 139 -17.25 26.07 3.58
CA ASP A 139 -16.47 25.95 2.37
C ASP A 139 -17.42 25.99 1.16
N GLY A 140 -17.53 27.16 0.55
CA GLY A 140 -18.49 27.41 -0.53
C GLY A 140 -19.94 27.21 -0.11
N MET A 141 -20.65 26.30 -0.78
CA MET A 141 -22.05 25.97 -0.50
C MET A 141 -22.20 24.80 0.50
N GLY A 142 -21.18 24.50 1.29
CA GLY A 142 -21.23 23.38 2.21
C GLY A 142 -20.40 23.60 3.47
N TRP A 143 -20.32 22.54 4.23
CA TRP A 143 -19.60 22.48 5.48
C TRP A 143 -18.50 21.44 5.40
N ARG A 144 -17.29 21.82 5.75
CA ARG A 144 -16.19 20.90 5.91
C ARG A 144 -16.01 20.57 7.39
N ILE A 145 -16.15 19.30 7.72
CA ILE A 145 -16.05 18.79 9.09
C ILE A 145 -14.75 18.01 9.22
N LYS A 146 -13.91 18.45 10.16
CA LYS A 146 -12.60 17.82 10.43
C LYS A 146 -12.46 17.50 11.90
N THR A 147 -11.82 16.36 12.20
CA THR A 147 -11.29 16.11 13.55
C THR A 147 -9.90 16.73 13.70
N LYS A 148 -9.59 17.26 14.88
CA LYS A 148 -8.26 17.83 15.18
C LYS A 148 -7.17 16.78 15.22
N ASN A 149 -7.53 15.59 15.70
CA ASN A 149 -6.61 14.46 15.87
C ASN A 149 -6.95 13.37 14.86
N ASP A 150 -5.91 12.60 14.49
CA ASP A 150 -6.08 11.40 13.69
C ASP A 150 -6.86 10.34 14.48
N LEU A 151 -7.79 9.71 13.80
CA LEU A 151 -8.47 8.51 14.28
C LEU A 151 -7.81 7.27 13.68
N THR A 152 -7.87 6.17 14.41
CA THR A 152 -7.43 4.87 13.88
C THR A 152 -8.64 4.19 13.25
N TRP A 153 -8.57 4.03 11.95
CA TRP A 153 -9.59 3.37 11.14
C TRP A 153 -9.21 1.92 10.89
N HIS A 154 -10.17 1.06 10.91
CA HIS A 154 -10.02 -0.36 10.66
C HIS A 154 -11.00 -0.78 9.57
N LEU A 155 -10.50 -1.55 8.61
CA LEU A 155 -11.32 -2.30 7.66
C LEU A 155 -11.02 -3.77 7.88
N GLU A 156 -12.01 -4.52 8.31
CA GLU A 156 -11.97 -5.96 8.51
C GLU A 156 -12.68 -6.63 7.35
N LEU A 157 -11.92 -7.28 6.47
CA LEU A 157 -12.44 -7.95 5.29
C LEU A 157 -13.08 -9.30 5.65
N ALA A 158 -13.88 -9.84 4.75
CA ALA A 158 -14.60 -11.11 4.96
C ALA A 158 -13.66 -12.31 5.13
N ASP A 159 -12.45 -12.24 4.62
CA ASP A 159 -11.40 -13.26 4.78
C ASP A 159 -10.63 -13.17 6.11
N GLY A 160 -10.96 -12.18 6.97
CA GLY A 160 -10.31 -11.92 8.23
C GLY A 160 -9.09 -10.99 8.14
N THR A 161 -8.72 -10.51 6.96
CA THR A 161 -7.66 -9.52 6.77
C THR A 161 -8.07 -8.20 7.41
N LYS A 162 -7.15 -7.57 8.15
CA LYS A 162 -7.38 -6.28 8.81
C LYS A 162 -6.46 -5.21 8.24
N LEU A 163 -7.04 -4.23 7.60
CA LEU A 163 -6.35 -3.03 7.15
C LEU A 163 -6.55 -1.93 8.20
N THR A 164 -5.48 -1.21 8.50
CA THR A 164 -5.51 -0.13 9.49
C THR A 164 -4.87 1.12 8.93
N ARG A 165 -5.55 2.27 9.11
CA ARG A 165 -5.04 3.57 8.70
C ARG A 165 -5.27 4.61 9.79
N LYS A 166 -4.30 5.48 10.01
CA LYS A 166 -4.48 6.68 10.84
C LYS A 166 -4.76 7.86 9.93
N ALA A 167 -5.90 8.50 10.11
CA ALA A 167 -6.29 9.68 9.36
C ALA A 167 -7.31 10.50 10.16
N PRO A 168 -7.31 11.84 10.04
CA PRO A 168 -8.39 12.65 10.57
C PRO A 168 -9.67 12.41 9.77
N VAL A 169 -10.82 12.61 10.39
CA VAL A 169 -12.06 12.78 9.64
C VAL A 169 -11.94 14.05 8.81
N ASN A 170 -12.29 13.99 7.55
CA ASN A 170 -12.35 15.14 6.65
C ASN A 170 -13.53 14.92 5.69
N LEU A 171 -14.70 15.34 6.12
CA LEU A 171 -15.94 15.13 5.40
C LEU A 171 -16.47 16.47 4.89
N TYR A 172 -17.03 16.45 3.72
CA TYR A 172 -17.70 17.61 3.11
C TYR A 172 -19.21 17.30 3.02
N ILE A 173 -20.00 18.17 3.61
CA ILE A 173 -21.47 18.10 3.54
C ILE A 173 -21.94 19.25 2.68
N HIS A 174 -22.56 18.93 1.57
CA HIS A 174 -23.21 19.92 0.73
C HIS A 174 -24.48 20.41 1.43
N GLN A 175 -24.62 21.71 1.57
CA GLN A 175 -25.85 22.29 2.07
C GLN A 175 -26.87 22.24 0.94
N PRO A 176 -27.99 21.52 1.06
CA PRO A 176 -29.03 21.60 0.05
C PRO A 176 -29.46 23.07 -0.04
N ALA A 177 -29.51 23.58 -1.27
CA ALA A 177 -30.06 24.91 -1.50
C ALA A 177 -31.43 24.94 -0.81
N ALA A 178 -31.61 25.85 0.14
CA ALA A 178 -32.92 26.08 0.73
C ALA A 178 -33.85 26.35 -0.44
N CYS A 179 -34.82 25.49 -0.69
CA CYS A 179 -35.90 25.76 -1.62
C CYS A 179 -36.65 26.97 -1.05
N LEU A 180 -36.37 28.13 -1.63
CA LEU A 180 -37.14 29.36 -1.40
C LEU A 180 -38.49 29.24 -2.07
#